data_23d7aedfccd5d379b2ae8e2aa2553586
#
_entry.id   23d7aedfccd5d379b2ae8e2aa2553586
#
_cell.length_a   1.000
_cell.length_b   1.000
_cell.length_c   1.000
_cell.angle_alpha   90.00
_cell.angle_beta   90.00
_cell.angle_gamma   90.00
#
_symmetry.space_group_name_H-M   'P 1'
#
loop_
_entity.id
_entity.type
_entity.pdbx_description
1 polymer ?
#
loop_
_entity_poly.entity_id
_entity_poly.type
_entity_poly.pdbx_seq_one_letter_code
_entity_poly.pdbx_strand_id
1 'polypeptide(L)'
;EPAAANRGWDKTTGRYESDAQFTRRMTDDVQKVTAKIHEVAGKTPRAWVWPYGAASGSTLAIAKQQGYQLAFTLNDGLGNVKDLDNIPRLLIAGNPSLKAFASAVTQIQEADPVRVMHVDLDYVYDPNPVQQAKNIDKLVQRVYDMKISHVFLQAFSDPQGDGTVKSLYFPNRWLPMRADLFNFVSWQLQTRGNVKVYAWMPVLAFDLASDLPRVQRWDPQTGKALLARQPYVRLSPWDPRVRQQI
;
A
#
# COMPACT_ATOMS: atom_id res chain seq x y z
N GLU A 1 -1.66 -2.19 -13.28
CA GLU A 1 -1.84 -2.49 -11.85
C GLU A 1 -2.68 -3.75 -11.67
N PRO A 2 -2.45 -4.55 -10.60
CA PRO A 2 -3.23 -5.77 -10.35
C PRO A 2 -4.70 -5.43 -10.05
N ALA A 3 -5.59 -5.76 -10.99
CA ALA A 3 -7.02 -5.40 -10.91
C ALA A 3 -7.74 -5.98 -9.67
N ALA A 4 -7.24 -7.11 -9.14
CA ALA A 4 -7.79 -7.74 -7.95
C ALA A 4 -7.48 -6.98 -6.65
N ALA A 5 -6.51 -6.08 -6.65
CA ALA A 5 -6.10 -5.31 -5.47
C ALA A 5 -6.35 -3.81 -5.60
N ASN A 6 -6.60 -3.31 -6.82
CA ASN A 6 -6.69 -1.89 -7.09
C ASN A 6 -8.05 -1.49 -7.66
N ARG A 7 -8.44 -0.26 -7.38
CA ARG A 7 -9.65 0.35 -7.96
C ARG A 7 -9.36 0.85 -9.37
N GLY A 8 -10.30 0.61 -10.28
CA GLY A 8 -10.24 1.12 -11.64
C GLY A 8 -10.40 2.64 -11.67
N TRP A 9 -9.62 3.30 -12.52
CA TRP A 9 -9.81 4.72 -12.84
C TRP A 9 -10.75 4.87 -14.03
N ASP A 10 -11.84 5.60 -13.86
CA ASP A 10 -12.74 5.95 -14.94
C ASP A 10 -12.33 7.30 -15.55
N LYS A 11 -11.82 7.24 -16.77
CA LYS A 11 -11.37 8.43 -17.51
C LYS A 11 -12.52 9.39 -17.87
N THR A 12 -13.74 8.87 -17.97
CA THR A 12 -14.92 9.67 -18.34
C THR A 12 -15.38 10.53 -17.19
N THR A 13 -15.40 9.97 -15.98
CA THR A 13 -15.83 10.66 -14.77
C THR A 13 -14.70 11.32 -14.00
N GLY A 14 -13.44 11.01 -14.34
CA GLY A 14 -12.25 11.48 -13.61
C GLY A 14 -12.19 10.99 -12.16
N ARG A 15 -12.70 9.79 -11.88
CA ARG A 15 -12.78 9.24 -10.52
C ARG A 15 -12.40 7.76 -10.50
N TYR A 16 -11.93 7.31 -9.34
CA TYR A 16 -11.80 5.88 -9.07
C TYR A 16 -13.16 5.24 -8.80
N GLU A 17 -13.25 3.92 -9.07
CA GLU A 17 -14.42 3.12 -8.70
C GLU A 17 -14.75 3.31 -7.22
N SER A 18 -16.05 3.40 -6.93
CA SER A 18 -16.57 3.32 -5.56
C SER A 18 -16.43 1.90 -5.00
N ASP A 19 -16.59 1.74 -3.67
CA ASP A 19 -16.59 0.43 -3.02
C ASP A 19 -17.62 -0.53 -3.62
N ALA A 20 -18.80 -0.02 -3.93
CA ALA A 20 -19.87 -0.82 -4.54
C ALA A 20 -19.52 -1.26 -5.97
N GLN A 21 -18.90 -0.40 -6.77
CA GLN A 21 -18.46 -0.74 -8.12
C GLN A 21 -17.33 -1.77 -8.10
N PHE A 22 -16.33 -1.57 -7.23
CA PHE A 22 -15.25 -2.52 -7.02
C PHE A 22 -15.78 -3.90 -6.60
N THR A 23 -16.64 -3.94 -5.58
CA THR A 23 -17.23 -5.19 -5.08
C THR A 23 -18.00 -5.92 -6.18
N ARG A 24 -18.84 -5.20 -6.95
CA ARG A 24 -19.56 -5.78 -8.08
C ARG A 24 -18.62 -6.37 -9.12
N ARG A 25 -17.66 -5.57 -9.59
CA ARG A 25 -16.66 -6.01 -10.59
C ARG A 25 -15.91 -7.25 -10.14
N MET A 26 -15.43 -7.26 -8.88
CA MET A 26 -14.68 -8.39 -8.35
C MET A 26 -15.56 -9.63 -8.15
N THR A 27 -16.81 -9.46 -7.71
CA THR A 27 -17.76 -10.57 -7.58
C THR A 27 -18.03 -11.20 -8.94
N ASP A 28 -18.33 -10.40 -9.95
CA ASP A 28 -18.59 -10.86 -11.32
C ASP A 28 -17.36 -11.58 -11.91
N ASP A 29 -16.16 -11.06 -11.69
CA ASP A 29 -14.91 -11.64 -12.19
C ASP A 29 -14.61 -12.99 -11.52
N VAL A 30 -14.72 -13.06 -10.19
CA VAL A 30 -14.54 -14.32 -9.42
C VAL A 30 -15.57 -15.37 -9.84
N GLN A 31 -16.83 -14.99 -10.05
CA GLN A 31 -17.88 -15.92 -10.52
C GLN A 31 -17.57 -16.45 -11.92
N LYS A 32 -17.16 -15.57 -12.84
CA LYS A 32 -16.79 -15.98 -14.22
C LYS A 32 -15.63 -16.95 -14.24
N VAL A 33 -14.56 -16.67 -13.51
CA VAL A 33 -13.39 -17.56 -13.47
C VAL A 33 -13.73 -18.88 -12.79
N THR A 34 -14.52 -18.86 -11.72
CA THR A 34 -14.99 -20.05 -11.02
C THR A 34 -15.81 -20.96 -11.94
N ALA A 35 -16.78 -20.37 -12.66
CA ALA A 35 -17.59 -21.09 -13.63
C ALA A 35 -16.75 -21.68 -14.77
N LYS A 36 -15.77 -20.90 -15.28
CA LYS A 36 -14.90 -21.38 -16.35
C LYS A 36 -13.98 -22.52 -15.93
N ILE A 37 -13.44 -22.46 -14.71
CA ILE A 37 -12.65 -23.56 -14.15
C ILE A 37 -13.52 -24.81 -13.96
N HIS A 38 -14.74 -24.64 -13.46
CA HIS A 38 -15.67 -25.76 -13.30
C HIS A 38 -16.04 -26.40 -14.66
N GLU A 39 -16.31 -25.59 -15.67
CA GLU A 39 -16.59 -26.06 -17.04
C GLU A 39 -15.44 -26.91 -17.60
N VAL A 40 -14.20 -26.46 -17.41
CA VAL A 40 -13.02 -27.12 -18.02
C VAL A 40 -12.52 -28.30 -17.18
N ALA A 41 -12.50 -28.16 -15.86
CA ALA A 41 -11.89 -29.13 -14.94
C ALA A 41 -12.90 -30.04 -14.24
N GLY A 42 -14.20 -29.80 -14.37
CA GLY A 42 -15.27 -30.51 -13.69
C GLY A 42 -15.27 -30.34 -12.15
N LYS A 43 -14.50 -29.39 -11.63
CA LYS A 43 -14.33 -29.15 -10.19
C LYS A 43 -14.39 -27.67 -9.87
N THR A 44 -15.06 -27.33 -8.78
CA THR A 44 -15.04 -25.95 -8.25
C THR A 44 -13.69 -25.65 -7.59
N PRO A 45 -13.03 -24.55 -7.95
CA PRO A 45 -11.74 -24.19 -7.36
C PRO A 45 -11.91 -23.85 -5.88
N ARG A 46 -10.92 -24.25 -5.06
CA ARG A 46 -10.85 -23.97 -3.63
C ARG A 46 -9.66 -23.10 -3.25
N ALA A 47 -8.73 -22.92 -4.18
CA ALA A 47 -7.50 -22.17 -3.99
C ALA A 47 -7.53 -20.87 -4.80
N TRP A 48 -7.33 -19.77 -4.12
CA TRP A 48 -7.12 -18.44 -4.71
C TRP A 48 -5.64 -18.15 -4.84
N VAL A 49 -5.19 -17.72 -5.98
CA VAL A 49 -3.79 -17.37 -6.22
C VAL A 49 -3.72 -15.91 -6.62
N TRP A 50 -3.07 -15.08 -5.79
CA TRP A 50 -2.97 -13.67 -6.06
C TRP A 50 -2.15 -13.37 -7.31
N PRO A 51 -2.71 -12.69 -8.31
CA PRO A 51 -1.93 -12.18 -9.43
C PRO A 51 -0.84 -11.22 -8.94
N TYR A 52 0.40 -11.46 -9.35
CA TYR A 52 1.57 -10.67 -8.92
C TYR A 52 1.78 -10.60 -7.40
N GLY A 53 1.17 -11.49 -6.63
CA GLY A 53 1.21 -11.47 -5.17
C GLY A 53 0.46 -10.30 -4.51
N ALA A 54 -0.24 -9.46 -5.28
CA ALA A 54 -0.97 -8.31 -4.77
C ALA A 54 -2.26 -8.74 -4.08
N ALA A 55 -2.21 -8.85 -2.75
CA ALA A 55 -3.32 -9.27 -1.92
C ALA A 55 -4.22 -8.08 -1.51
N SER A 56 -5.52 -8.34 -1.42
CA SER A 56 -6.53 -7.40 -0.93
C SER A 56 -7.52 -8.11 -0.03
N GLY A 57 -7.73 -7.59 1.17
CA GLY A 57 -8.68 -8.17 2.14
C GLY A 57 -10.12 -8.17 1.63
N SER A 58 -10.55 -7.13 0.91
CA SER A 58 -11.89 -7.05 0.33
C SER A 58 -12.11 -8.09 -0.77
N THR A 59 -11.13 -8.28 -1.66
CA THR A 59 -11.20 -9.32 -2.70
C THR A 59 -11.12 -10.72 -2.10
N LEU A 60 -10.31 -10.91 -1.04
CA LEU A 60 -10.26 -12.19 -0.33
C LEU A 60 -11.62 -12.56 0.29
N ALA A 61 -12.30 -11.59 0.89
CA ALA A 61 -13.63 -11.79 1.44
C ALA A 61 -14.64 -12.22 0.35
N ILE A 62 -14.59 -11.59 -0.83
CA ILE A 62 -15.41 -11.98 -1.98
C ILE A 62 -15.07 -13.40 -2.44
N ALA A 63 -13.79 -13.73 -2.58
CA ALA A 63 -13.36 -15.08 -2.97
C ALA A 63 -13.86 -16.13 -1.95
N LYS A 64 -13.76 -15.88 -0.65
CA LYS A 64 -14.28 -16.76 0.40
C LYS A 64 -15.80 -16.99 0.30
N GLN A 65 -16.56 -15.95 -0.01
CA GLN A 65 -18.01 -16.05 -0.25
C GLN A 65 -18.34 -16.95 -1.46
N GLN A 66 -17.43 -17.07 -2.42
CA GLN A 66 -17.55 -17.95 -3.58
C GLN A 66 -16.95 -19.37 -3.35
N GLY A 67 -16.57 -19.70 -2.12
CA GLY A 67 -16.12 -21.04 -1.72
C GLY A 67 -14.61 -21.27 -1.75
N TYR A 68 -13.80 -20.22 -2.00
CA TYR A 68 -12.34 -20.34 -1.89
C TYR A 68 -11.93 -20.46 -0.42
N GLN A 69 -11.05 -21.40 -0.12
CA GLN A 69 -10.63 -21.76 1.24
C GLN A 69 -9.17 -21.46 1.53
N LEU A 70 -8.37 -21.34 0.48
CA LEU A 70 -6.92 -21.14 0.53
C LEU A 70 -6.53 -19.93 -0.31
N ALA A 71 -5.60 -19.10 0.18
CA ALA A 71 -5.06 -18.01 -0.62
C ALA A 71 -3.52 -18.05 -0.63
N PHE A 72 -2.96 -18.03 -1.84
CA PHE A 72 -1.52 -18.12 -2.07
C PHE A 72 -0.96 -16.77 -2.48
N THR A 73 0.08 -16.34 -1.78
CA THR A 73 0.83 -15.10 -2.03
C THR A 73 2.15 -15.36 -2.75
N LEU A 74 2.95 -14.32 -2.97
CA LEU A 74 4.34 -14.43 -3.40
C LEU A 74 5.32 -14.14 -2.24
N ASN A 75 4.84 -14.14 -1.01
CA ASN A 75 5.72 -14.04 0.15
C ASN A 75 6.62 -15.27 0.22
N ASP A 76 7.86 -15.05 0.60
CA ASP A 76 8.80 -16.14 0.89
C ASP A 76 8.56 -16.71 2.29
N GLY A 77 9.02 -17.93 2.51
CA GLY A 77 9.03 -18.59 3.80
C GLY A 77 8.12 -19.81 3.89
N LEU A 78 7.99 -20.32 5.12
CA LEU A 78 7.14 -21.49 5.40
C LEU A 78 5.68 -21.08 5.57
N GLY A 79 4.78 -21.87 5.01
CA GLY A 79 3.35 -21.74 5.25
C GLY A 79 2.97 -22.09 6.69
N ASN A 80 1.92 -21.47 7.20
CA ASN A 80 1.34 -21.79 8.50
C ASN A 80 -0.03 -22.40 8.30
N VAL A 81 -0.24 -23.61 8.80
CA VAL A 81 -1.52 -24.32 8.72
C VAL A 81 -2.67 -23.59 9.43
N LYS A 82 -2.36 -22.63 10.29
CA LYS A 82 -3.35 -21.77 10.97
C LYS A 82 -3.67 -20.49 10.18
N ASP A 83 -2.90 -20.20 9.13
CA ASP A 83 -3.10 -19.02 8.26
C ASP A 83 -3.20 -19.47 6.79
N LEU A 84 -4.37 -19.96 6.42
CA LEU A 84 -4.66 -20.42 5.06
C LEU A 84 -4.96 -19.29 4.09
N ASP A 85 -4.99 -18.06 4.57
CA ASP A 85 -5.25 -16.85 3.78
C ASP A 85 -3.97 -16.22 3.22
N ASN A 86 -2.80 -16.68 3.69
CA ASN A 86 -1.51 -16.11 3.35
C ASN A 86 -0.45 -17.20 3.16
N ILE A 87 -0.73 -18.16 2.30
CA ILE A 87 0.17 -19.28 2.06
C ILE A 87 1.30 -18.82 1.13
N PRO A 88 2.56 -18.88 1.56
CA PRO A 88 3.73 -18.56 0.74
C PRO A 88 3.86 -19.47 -0.47
N ARG A 89 4.46 -18.96 -1.52
CA ARG A 89 4.78 -19.74 -2.73
C ARG A 89 6.26 -19.66 -3.04
N LEU A 90 6.85 -20.78 -3.34
CA LEU A 90 8.19 -20.83 -3.91
C LEU A 90 8.10 -20.60 -5.43
N LEU A 91 8.75 -19.56 -5.92
CA LEU A 91 8.86 -19.29 -7.34
C LEU A 91 10.05 -20.07 -7.91
N ILE A 92 9.75 -21.06 -8.75
CA ILE A 92 10.78 -21.79 -9.50
C ILE A 92 10.98 -21.09 -10.85
N ALA A 93 12.11 -20.43 -11.01
CA ALA A 93 12.47 -19.70 -12.21
C ALA A 93 13.81 -20.14 -12.78
N GLY A 94 14.05 -19.88 -14.07
CA GLY A 94 15.36 -20.12 -14.69
C GLY A 94 15.73 -21.59 -14.89
N ASN A 95 14.77 -22.52 -14.83
CA ASN A 95 15.01 -23.96 -14.98
C ASN A 95 16.17 -24.46 -14.09
N PRO A 96 16.05 -24.42 -12.75
CA PRO A 96 17.13 -24.75 -11.84
C PRO A 96 17.54 -26.23 -11.94
N SER A 97 18.78 -26.55 -11.54
CA SER A 97 19.19 -27.93 -11.38
C SER A 97 18.36 -28.62 -10.29
N LEU A 98 18.28 -29.97 -10.34
CA LEU A 98 17.57 -30.76 -9.33
C LEU A 98 18.08 -30.46 -7.90
N LYS A 99 19.40 -30.26 -7.74
CA LYS A 99 20.00 -29.89 -6.46
C LYS A 99 19.50 -28.51 -5.98
N ALA A 100 19.46 -27.51 -6.87
CA ALA A 100 18.98 -26.18 -6.53
C ALA A 100 17.48 -26.19 -6.19
N PHE A 101 16.68 -26.94 -6.94
CA PHE A 101 15.27 -27.13 -6.64
C PHE A 101 15.06 -27.80 -5.27
N ALA A 102 15.77 -28.93 -5.00
CA ALA A 102 15.69 -29.62 -3.71
C ALA A 102 16.09 -28.70 -2.55
N SER A 103 17.18 -27.93 -2.70
CA SER A 103 17.59 -26.95 -1.70
C SER A 103 16.52 -25.89 -1.45
N ALA A 104 15.93 -25.32 -2.49
CA ALA A 104 14.89 -24.32 -2.37
C ALA A 104 13.62 -24.82 -1.66
N VAL A 105 13.28 -26.10 -1.82
CA VAL A 105 12.10 -26.72 -1.22
C VAL A 105 12.35 -27.19 0.22
N THR A 106 13.58 -27.62 0.54
CA THR A 106 13.91 -28.27 1.82
C THR A 106 14.67 -27.39 2.80
N GLN A 107 15.36 -26.36 2.33
CA GLN A 107 16.09 -25.45 3.20
C GLN A 107 15.19 -24.33 3.70
N ILE A 108 15.16 -24.15 5.02
CA ILE A 108 14.63 -22.93 5.62
C ILE A 108 15.58 -21.81 5.20
N GLN A 109 15.14 -20.92 4.33
CA GLN A 109 15.92 -19.73 4.02
C GLN A 109 15.99 -18.89 5.29
N GLU A 110 17.20 -18.56 5.72
CA GLU A 110 17.37 -17.49 6.70
C GLU A 110 16.71 -16.23 6.14
N ALA A 111 15.93 -15.55 6.98
CA ALA A 111 15.28 -14.33 6.56
C ALA A 111 16.33 -13.35 6.04
N ASP A 112 16.15 -12.85 4.83
CA ASP A 112 17.03 -11.83 4.29
C ASP A 112 17.14 -10.64 5.25
N PRO A 113 18.32 -10.05 5.41
CA PRO A 113 18.48 -8.93 6.31
C PRO A 113 17.52 -7.79 5.96
N VAL A 114 16.76 -7.36 6.94
CA VAL A 114 15.82 -6.25 6.77
C VAL A 114 16.60 -4.96 6.58
N ARG A 115 16.47 -4.35 5.40
CA ARG A 115 17.00 -3.02 5.06
C ARG A 115 15.85 -2.08 4.79
N VAL A 116 15.75 -1.05 5.58
CA VAL A 116 14.66 -0.07 5.53
C VAL A 116 15.13 1.24 4.94
N MET A 117 14.32 1.84 4.08
CA MET A 117 14.56 3.17 3.54
C MET A 117 13.31 4.05 3.74
N HIS A 118 13.51 5.29 4.16
CA HIS A 118 12.50 6.34 4.05
C HIS A 118 12.65 7.02 2.69
N VAL A 119 11.53 7.22 2.02
CA VAL A 119 11.48 7.93 0.73
C VAL A 119 10.51 9.10 0.85
N ASP A 120 11.05 10.28 0.66
CA ASP A 120 10.31 11.53 0.63
C ASP A 120 9.88 11.83 -0.82
N LEU A 121 8.57 11.84 -1.08
CA LEU A 121 8.02 12.07 -2.42
C LEU A 121 8.17 13.53 -2.87
N ASP A 122 8.42 14.49 -1.97
CA ASP A 122 8.70 15.88 -2.35
C ASP A 122 9.99 15.99 -3.17
N TYR A 123 10.97 15.07 -2.95
CA TYR A 123 12.20 14.98 -3.76
C TYR A 123 12.06 14.15 -5.05
N VAL A 124 10.97 13.41 -5.19
CA VAL A 124 10.68 12.61 -6.40
C VAL A 124 9.77 13.39 -7.34
N TYR A 125 8.85 14.16 -6.78
CA TYR A 125 7.90 14.97 -7.52
C TYR A 125 8.62 16.00 -8.40
N ASP A 126 8.12 16.15 -9.63
CA ASP A 126 8.49 17.22 -10.54
C ASP A 126 7.25 17.62 -11.34
N PRO A 127 7.00 18.94 -11.53
CA PRO A 127 5.87 19.38 -12.36
C PRO A 127 6.03 18.99 -13.83
N ASN A 128 7.26 18.73 -14.29
CA ASN A 128 7.52 18.16 -15.61
C ASN A 128 7.40 16.62 -15.53
N PRO A 129 6.42 16.00 -16.20
CA PRO A 129 6.18 14.56 -16.13
C PRO A 129 7.36 13.71 -16.64
N VAL A 130 8.13 14.23 -17.60
CA VAL A 130 9.31 13.52 -18.13
C VAL A 130 10.42 13.49 -17.06
N GLN A 131 10.63 14.60 -16.36
CA GLN A 131 11.61 14.65 -15.28
C GLN A 131 11.16 13.82 -14.08
N GLN A 132 9.88 13.87 -13.73
CA GLN A 132 9.31 13.03 -12.66
C GLN A 132 9.51 11.53 -12.98
N ALA A 133 9.25 11.10 -14.21
CA ALA A 133 9.50 9.71 -14.61
C ALA A 133 10.98 9.31 -14.42
N LYS A 134 11.91 10.18 -14.80
CA LYS A 134 13.35 9.94 -14.58
C LYS A 134 13.71 9.86 -13.10
N ASN A 135 13.08 10.68 -12.25
CA ASN A 135 13.31 10.66 -10.81
C ASN A 135 12.82 9.33 -10.20
N ILE A 136 11.67 8.82 -10.66
CA ILE A 136 11.13 7.53 -10.23
C ILE A 136 12.04 6.38 -10.68
N ASP A 137 12.51 6.38 -11.91
CA ASP A 137 13.44 5.36 -12.40
C ASP A 137 14.74 5.32 -11.58
N LYS A 138 15.29 6.50 -11.25
CA LYS A 138 16.48 6.60 -10.38
C LYS A 138 16.20 6.09 -8.97
N LEU A 139 15.03 6.37 -8.40
CA LEU A 139 14.63 5.86 -7.10
C LEU A 139 14.57 4.34 -7.11
N VAL A 140 13.86 3.75 -8.07
CA VAL A 140 13.72 2.28 -8.20
C VAL A 140 15.10 1.62 -8.36
N GLN A 141 15.97 2.20 -9.18
CA GLN A 141 17.33 1.68 -9.38
C GLN A 141 18.15 1.72 -8.07
N ARG A 142 18.10 2.83 -7.33
CA ARG A 142 18.81 2.94 -6.02
C ARG A 142 18.30 1.92 -5.00
N VAL A 143 16.98 1.75 -4.91
CA VAL A 143 16.36 0.77 -4.02
C VAL A 143 16.85 -0.65 -4.34
N TYR A 144 16.91 -0.99 -5.63
CA TYR A 144 17.42 -2.27 -6.10
C TYR A 144 18.91 -2.45 -5.80
N ASP A 145 19.75 -1.48 -6.14
CA ASP A 145 21.21 -1.54 -5.96
C ASP A 145 21.61 -1.66 -4.48
N MET A 146 20.88 -0.96 -3.61
CA MET A 146 21.10 -0.99 -2.16
C MET A 146 20.47 -2.21 -1.48
N LYS A 147 19.79 -3.08 -2.22
CA LYS A 147 19.08 -4.26 -1.72
C LYS A 147 18.13 -3.91 -0.56
N ILE A 148 17.38 -2.84 -0.71
CA ILE A 148 16.35 -2.44 0.24
C ILE A 148 15.25 -3.49 0.23
N SER A 149 14.72 -3.84 1.39
CA SER A 149 13.61 -4.78 1.54
C SER A 149 12.28 -4.10 1.91
N HIS A 150 12.36 -2.94 2.58
CA HIS A 150 11.19 -2.21 3.07
C HIS A 150 11.35 -0.72 2.83
N VAL A 151 10.32 -0.09 2.30
CA VAL A 151 10.28 1.36 2.06
C VAL A 151 9.13 1.98 2.85
N PHE A 152 9.42 2.99 3.66
CA PHE A 152 8.43 3.92 4.19
C PHE A 152 8.32 5.08 3.21
N LEU A 153 7.25 5.08 2.42
CA LEU A 153 7.01 6.04 1.36
C LEU A 153 6.12 7.18 1.87
N GLN A 154 6.59 8.40 1.79
CA GLN A 154 5.81 9.59 2.16
C GLN A 154 4.55 9.67 1.30
N ALA A 155 3.38 9.72 1.94
CA ALA A 155 2.09 9.84 1.25
C ALA A 155 1.50 11.26 1.29
N PHE A 156 2.18 12.19 1.96
CA PHE A 156 1.82 13.60 2.10
C PHE A 156 2.85 14.51 1.44
N SER A 157 2.55 15.78 1.29
CA SER A 157 3.47 16.80 0.78
C SER A 157 3.78 17.82 1.87
N ASP A 158 5.06 18.05 2.09
CA ASP A 158 5.59 19.06 3.01
C ASP A 158 6.90 19.68 2.46
N PRO A 159 6.83 20.37 1.32
CA PRO A 159 8.04 20.90 0.66
C PRO A 159 8.74 22.00 1.45
N GLN A 160 8.10 22.58 2.45
CA GLN A 160 8.68 23.57 3.35
C GLN A 160 9.35 22.91 4.58
N GLY A 161 9.03 21.65 4.88
CA GLY A 161 9.54 20.94 6.05
C GLY A 161 9.01 21.52 7.38
N ASP A 162 7.81 22.14 7.37
CA ASP A 162 7.21 22.75 8.56
C ASP A 162 6.44 21.71 9.41
N GLY A 163 6.34 20.47 8.94
CA GLY A 163 5.68 19.37 9.62
C GLY A 163 4.16 19.42 9.55
N THR A 164 3.57 20.37 8.81
CA THR A 164 2.12 20.53 8.67
C THR A 164 1.66 20.11 7.28
N VAL A 165 0.86 19.05 7.21
CA VAL A 165 0.38 18.52 5.94
C VAL A 165 -0.76 19.37 5.39
N LYS A 166 -0.52 19.96 4.21
CA LYS A 166 -1.48 20.80 3.48
C LYS A 166 -2.00 20.15 2.20
N SER A 167 -1.31 19.12 1.72
CA SER A 167 -1.73 18.36 0.53
C SER A 167 -1.18 16.94 0.59
N LEU A 168 -1.78 16.04 -0.22
CA LEU A 168 -1.44 14.63 -0.25
C LEU A 168 -0.97 14.19 -1.64
N TYR A 169 -0.31 13.04 -1.73
CA TYR A 169 0.12 12.40 -2.98
C TYR A 169 -0.81 11.27 -3.42
N PHE A 170 -2.06 11.28 -2.95
CA PHE A 170 -3.10 10.35 -3.38
C PHE A 170 -4.48 11.02 -3.30
N PRO A 171 -5.48 10.52 -4.06
CA PRO A 171 -6.85 11.03 -4.01
C PRO A 171 -7.47 10.84 -2.63
N ASN A 172 -8.03 11.91 -2.10
CA ASN A 172 -8.72 11.94 -0.81
C ASN A 172 -9.83 13.00 -0.81
N ARG A 173 -10.62 13.07 0.26
CA ARG A 173 -11.74 14.02 0.39
C ARG A 173 -11.48 15.21 1.33
N TRP A 174 -10.34 15.24 2.00
CA TRP A 174 -10.08 16.19 3.07
C TRP A 174 -9.09 17.29 2.69
N LEU A 175 -8.06 16.97 1.94
CA LEU A 175 -6.99 17.88 1.57
C LEU A 175 -6.79 17.90 0.05
N PRO A 176 -6.24 18.99 -0.49
CA PRO A 176 -5.83 19.04 -1.88
C PRO A 176 -4.87 17.90 -2.22
N MET A 177 -5.02 17.32 -3.39
CA MET A 177 -4.04 16.39 -3.95
C MET A 177 -2.99 17.19 -4.73
N ARG A 178 -1.71 17.06 -4.35
CA ARG A 178 -0.60 17.67 -5.10
C ARG A 178 -0.36 16.95 -6.42
N ALA A 179 -0.36 15.62 -6.36
CA ALA A 179 -0.28 14.73 -7.50
C ALA A 179 -0.72 13.32 -7.05
N ASP A 180 -1.24 12.48 -7.95
CA ASP A 180 -1.47 11.06 -7.67
C ASP A 180 -0.17 10.27 -7.88
N LEU A 181 0.78 10.46 -6.99
CA LEU A 181 2.13 9.94 -7.10
C LEU A 181 2.39 8.74 -6.18
N PHE A 182 1.77 8.73 -4.99
CA PHE A 182 2.00 7.68 -4.00
C PHE A 182 1.66 6.28 -4.52
N ASN A 183 0.49 6.13 -5.11
CA ASN A 183 0.03 4.84 -5.64
C ASN A 183 0.94 4.36 -6.77
N PHE A 184 1.30 5.26 -7.68
CA PHE A 184 2.15 4.93 -8.82
C PHE A 184 3.57 4.54 -8.38
N VAL A 185 4.21 5.32 -7.51
CA VAL A 185 5.56 5.02 -7.00
C VAL A 185 5.56 3.76 -6.15
N SER A 186 4.54 3.57 -5.30
CA SER A 186 4.38 2.35 -4.52
C SER A 186 4.34 1.11 -5.42
N TRP A 187 3.55 1.15 -6.48
CA TRP A 187 3.48 0.07 -7.47
C TRP A 187 4.83 -0.17 -8.16
N GLN A 188 5.53 0.88 -8.60
CA GLN A 188 6.86 0.76 -9.23
C GLN A 188 7.88 0.12 -8.28
N LEU A 189 7.90 0.53 -7.02
CA LEU A 189 8.79 -0.02 -6.01
C LEU A 189 8.50 -1.50 -5.73
N GLN A 190 7.22 -1.88 -5.64
CA GLN A 190 6.82 -3.27 -5.40
C GLN A 190 7.13 -4.18 -6.60
N THR A 191 6.84 -3.72 -7.82
CA THR A 191 6.95 -4.57 -9.02
C THR A 191 8.36 -4.63 -9.60
N ARG A 192 9.12 -3.55 -9.52
CA ARG A 192 10.47 -3.44 -10.10
C ARG A 192 11.57 -3.52 -9.04
N GLY A 193 11.31 -2.98 -7.84
CA GLY A 193 12.24 -3.01 -6.71
C GLY A 193 12.12 -4.26 -5.84
N ASN A 194 11.00 -5.00 -5.96
CA ASN A 194 10.68 -6.18 -5.13
C ASN A 194 10.74 -5.89 -3.62
N VAL A 195 10.19 -4.75 -3.20
CA VAL A 195 10.21 -4.29 -1.81
C VAL A 195 8.80 -4.19 -1.23
N LYS A 196 8.70 -4.29 0.09
CA LYS A 196 7.47 -3.99 0.83
C LYS A 196 7.37 -2.48 1.01
N VAL A 197 6.21 -1.90 0.67
CA VAL A 197 5.98 -0.46 0.79
C VAL A 197 4.96 -0.19 1.89
N TYR A 198 5.29 0.72 2.79
CA TYR A 198 4.43 1.23 3.84
C TYR A 198 4.20 2.72 3.64
N ALA A 199 2.95 3.17 3.83
CA ALA A 199 2.66 4.59 3.80
C ALA A 199 3.26 5.27 5.05
N TRP A 200 4.04 6.33 4.82
CA TRP A 200 4.50 7.21 5.88
C TRP A 200 3.62 8.46 5.90
N MET A 201 2.88 8.62 7.01
CA MET A 201 1.98 9.75 7.23
C MET A 201 2.02 10.19 8.68
N PRO A 202 1.92 11.50 8.97
CA PRO A 202 1.63 11.97 10.32
C PRO A 202 0.18 11.62 10.68
N VAL A 203 -0.09 11.44 11.98
CA VAL A 203 -1.44 11.13 12.46
C VAL A 203 -2.25 12.39 12.76
N LEU A 204 -1.61 13.46 13.26
CA LEU A 204 -2.32 14.64 13.78
C LEU A 204 -1.88 15.98 13.15
N ALA A 205 -0.86 15.97 12.31
CA ALA A 205 -0.25 17.19 11.78
C ALA A 205 -0.86 17.62 10.43
N PHE A 206 -2.17 17.70 10.36
CA PHE A 206 -2.90 18.08 9.15
C PHE A 206 -3.45 19.50 9.25
N ASP A 207 -3.38 20.26 8.17
CA ASP A 207 -4.03 21.58 8.03
C ASP A 207 -5.49 21.42 7.58
N LEU A 208 -6.29 20.89 8.49
CA LEU A 208 -7.73 20.75 8.32
C LEU A 208 -8.47 22.01 8.82
N ALA A 209 -9.79 21.99 8.81
CA ALA A 209 -10.65 23.12 9.18
C ALA A 209 -10.18 23.84 10.45
N SER A 210 -10.23 25.17 10.43
CA SER A 210 -9.70 26.04 11.48
C SER A 210 -10.45 25.93 12.81
N ASP A 211 -11.70 25.47 12.78
CA ASP A 211 -12.56 25.24 13.96
C ASP A 211 -12.24 23.92 14.71
N LEU A 212 -11.39 23.06 14.14
CA LEU A 212 -10.95 21.86 14.83
C LEU A 212 -9.93 22.21 15.91
N PRO A 213 -10.09 21.66 17.12
CA PRO A 213 -9.21 21.99 18.24
C PRO A 213 -7.79 21.48 17.99
N ARG A 214 -6.82 22.28 18.39
CA ARG A 214 -5.38 21.98 18.34
C ARG A 214 -4.88 21.58 19.72
N VAL A 215 -3.82 20.78 19.77
CA VAL A 215 -3.15 20.41 21.01
C VAL A 215 -2.62 21.69 21.69
N GLN A 216 -2.89 21.80 23.00
CA GLN A 216 -2.40 22.90 23.82
C GLN A 216 -1.38 22.38 24.85
N ARG A 217 -0.46 23.23 25.25
CA ARG A 217 0.42 23.02 26.40
C ARG A 217 0.02 23.96 27.53
N TRP A 218 0.10 23.47 28.75
CA TRP A 218 -0.06 24.33 29.93
C TRP A 218 1.20 25.16 30.15
N ASP A 219 1.04 26.45 30.38
CA ASP A 219 2.12 27.35 30.74
C ASP A 219 1.99 27.68 32.26
N PRO A 220 2.89 27.14 33.09
CA PRO A 220 2.81 27.36 34.55
C PRO A 220 3.14 28.81 34.94
N GLN A 221 3.84 29.57 34.10
CA GLN A 221 4.17 30.98 34.44
C GLN A 221 2.97 31.89 34.25
N THR A 222 2.17 31.67 33.25
CA THR A 222 0.99 32.49 32.96
C THR A 222 -0.31 31.88 33.47
N GLY A 223 -0.29 30.60 33.88
CA GLY A 223 -1.49 29.86 34.29
C GLY A 223 -2.49 29.65 33.13
N LYS A 224 -2.03 29.61 31.88
CA LYS A 224 -2.88 29.54 30.68
C LYS A 224 -2.50 28.37 29.80
N ALA A 225 -3.49 27.83 29.10
CA ALA A 225 -3.27 26.90 28.02
C ALA A 225 -2.87 27.67 26.75
N LEU A 226 -1.72 27.33 26.17
CA LEU A 226 -1.19 27.93 24.96
C LEU A 226 -1.13 26.90 23.84
N LEU A 227 -1.26 27.33 22.59
CA LEU A 227 -1.10 26.46 21.44
C LEU A 227 0.28 25.78 21.45
N ALA A 228 0.29 24.43 21.41
CA ALA A 228 1.54 23.68 21.34
C ALA A 228 2.09 23.73 19.92
N ARG A 229 3.12 24.56 19.68
CA ARG A 229 3.74 24.75 18.37
C ARG A 229 4.94 23.84 18.11
N GLN A 230 5.55 23.27 19.19
CA GLN A 230 6.72 22.42 19.08
C GLN A 230 6.34 20.92 19.20
N PRO A 231 6.90 20.03 18.38
CA PRO A 231 7.74 20.31 17.21
C PRO A 231 6.96 20.91 16.02
N TYR A 232 5.64 20.73 15.98
CA TYR A 232 4.71 21.29 15.00
C TYR A 232 3.28 21.34 15.57
N VAL A 233 2.36 22.06 14.93
CA VAL A 233 0.96 22.16 15.34
C VAL A 233 0.25 20.83 15.08
N ARG A 234 -0.50 20.33 16.05
CA ARG A 234 -1.23 19.07 15.98
C ARG A 234 -2.70 19.26 16.28
N LEU A 235 -3.55 18.53 15.57
CA LEU A 235 -4.96 18.38 15.91
C LEU A 235 -5.10 17.63 17.23
N SER A 236 -6.15 17.95 18.00
CA SER A 236 -6.41 17.27 19.26
C SER A 236 -7.12 15.92 19.01
N PRO A 237 -6.54 14.77 19.38
CA PRO A 237 -7.17 13.46 19.20
C PRO A 237 -8.39 13.24 20.08
N TRP A 238 -8.64 14.11 21.05
CA TRP A 238 -9.78 14.01 21.95
C TRP A 238 -11.10 14.47 21.34
N ASP A 239 -11.06 15.29 20.27
CA ASP A 239 -12.27 15.71 19.55
C ASP A 239 -12.72 14.58 18.57
N PRO A 240 -13.99 14.12 18.69
CA PRO A 240 -14.52 13.09 17.79
C PRO A 240 -14.44 13.47 16.29
N ARG A 241 -14.59 14.75 15.97
CA ARG A 241 -14.52 15.25 14.56
C ARG A 241 -13.13 15.04 14.00
N VAL A 242 -12.07 15.25 14.81
CA VAL A 242 -10.70 14.97 14.41
C VAL A 242 -10.52 13.47 14.12
N ARG A 243 -11.01 12.61 15.03
CA ARG A 243 -10.88 11.14 14.84
C ARG A 243 -11.64 10.59 13.64
N GLN A 244 -12.64 11.31 13.14
CA GLN A 244 -13.36 10.92 11.91
C GLN A 244 -12.61 11.31 10.63
N GLN A 245 -11.63 12.22 10.72
CA GLN A 245 -10.91 12.75 9.56
C GLN A 245 -9.49 12.18 9.41
N ILE A 246 -8.99 11.52 10.44
CA ILE A 246 -7.70 10.83 10.45
C ILE A 246 -7.90 9.31 10.52
#